data_514c279dfc0741286aa66950292dff15
#
_entry.id   514c279dfc0741286aa66950292dff15
#
_cell.length_a   1.000
_cell.length_b   1.000
_cell.length_c   1.000
_cell.angle_alpha   90.00
_cell.angle_beta   90.00
_cell.angle_gamma   90.00
#
_symmetry.space_group_name_H-M   'P 1'
#
loop_
_entity.id
_entity.type
_entity.pdbx_description
1 polymer ?
#
loop_
_entity_poly.entity_id
_entity_poly.type
_entity_poly.pdbx_seq_one_letter_code
_entity_poly.pdbx_strand_id
1 'polypeptide(L)' 'MQNIYAVEFNNIGMDLNYEIYDSLSSAKERFNELVNGRRYDMVLLCKKAPGNKSPKWDRIIYRWDSSDE' A
#
# COMPACT_ATOMS: atom_id res chain seq x y z
N MET A 1 -11.39 -8.80 -16.08
CA MET A 1 -11.25 -8.72 -14.62
C MET A 1 -10.29 -7.60 -14.27
N GLN A 2 -10.61 -6.88 -13.23
CA GLN A 2 -9.81 -5.73 -12.83
C GLN A 2 -8.75 -6.14 -11.81
N ASN A 3 -7.61 -5.47 -11.86
CA ASN A 3 -6.61 -5.60 -10.83
C ASN A 3 -7.10 -5.01 -9.51
N ILE A 4 -6.62 -5.56 -8.43
CA ILE A 4 -6.87 -5.04 -7.09
C ILE A 4 -5.60 -4.35 -6.62
N TYR A 5 -5.76 -3.22 -5.96
CA TYR A 5 -4.66 -2.46 -5.40
C TYR A 5 -4.82 -2.38 -3.88
N ALA A 6 -3.71 -2.28 -3.20
CA ALA A 6 -3.73 -2.13 -1.75
C ALA A 6 -2.70 -1.11 -1.32
N VAL A 7 -3.03 -0.37 -0.29
CA VAL A 7 -2.09 0.49 0.40
C VAL A 7 -1.82 -0.14 1.75
N GLU A 8 -0.58 -0.53 1.98
CA GLU A 8 -0.14 -1.09 3.26
C GLU A 8 0.65 -0.03 4.01
N PHE A 9 0.44 0.03 5.32
CA PHE A 9 1.12 1.01 6.15
C PHE A 9 1.29 0.47 7.57
N ASN A 10 2.41 0.77 8.17
CA ASN A 10 2.67 0.36 9.55
C ASN A 10 3.81 1.16 10.18
N ASN A 11 3.88 1.06 11.51
CA ASN A 11 5.03 1.52 12.28
C ASN A 11 5.85 0.30 12.71
N ILE A 12 7.14 0.49 12.88
CA ILE A 12 8.04 -0.58 13.31
C ILE A 12 7.54 -1.16 14.64
N GLY A 13 7.39 -2.48 14.66
CA GLY A 13 6.93 -3.21 15.84
C GLY A 13 5.42 -3.24 16.02
N MET A 14 4.67 -2.63 15.12
CA MET A 14 3.21 -2.62 15.15
C MET A 14 2.65 -3.54 14.05
N ASP A 15 1.37 -3.91 14.20
CA ASP A 15 0.70 -4.73 13.21
C ASP A 15 0.58 -4.00 11.88
N LEU A 16 0.66 -4.77 10.80
CA LEU A 16 0.48 -4.25 9.45
C LEU A 16 -1.00 -3.90 9.23
N ASN A 17 -1.23 -2.69 8.73
CA ASN A 17 -2.55 -2.25 8.28
C ASN A 17 -2.57 -2.19 6.77
N TYR A 18 -3.76 -2.39 6.17
CA TYR A 18 -3.90 -2.23 4.74
C TYR A 18 -5.32 -1.84 4.36
N GLU A 19 -5.44 -1.20 3.20
CA GLU A 19 -6.73 -0.82 2.62
C GLU A 19 -6.74 -1.30 1.18
N ILE A 20 -7.88 -1.83 0.73
CA ILE A 20 -8.04 -2.40 -0.61
C ILE A 20 -8.79 -1.40 -1.50
N TYR A 21 -8.30 -1.26 -2.72
CA TYR A 21 -8.89 -0.37 -3.72
C TYR A 21 -9.04 -1.10 -5.05
N ASP A 22 -10.05 -0.74 -5.81
CA ASP A 22 -10.31 -1.31 -7.14
C ASP A 22 -9.74 -0.45 -8.26
N SER A 23 -9.14 0.69 -7.94
CA SER A 23 -8.49 1.53 -8.93
C SER A 23 -7.13 2.03 -8.43
N LEU A 24 -6.19 2.14 -9.36
CA LEU A 24 -4.86 2.68 -9.07
C LEU A 24 -4.95 4.13 -8.60
N SER A 25 -5.82 4.89 -9.21
CA SER A 25 -6.01 6.31 -8.90
C SER A 25 -6.37 6.52 -7.43
N SER A 26 -7.37 5.77 -6.94
CA SER A 26 -7.79 5.85 -5.54
C SER A 26 -6.71 5.39 -4.58
N ALA A 27 -6.05 4.29 -4.91
CA ALA A 27 -4.97 3.76 -4.08
C ALA A 27 -3.80 4.74 -4.01
N LYS A 28 -3.43 5.34 -5.13
CA LYS A 28 -2.34 6.31 -5.20
C LYS A 28 -2.65 7.56 -4.39
N GLU A 29 -3.88 8.02 -4.43
CA GLU A 29 -4.32 9.17 -3.66
C GLU A 29 -4.18 8.90 -2.16
N ARG A 30 -4.61 7.73 -1.71
CA ARG A 30 -4.46 7.34 -0.31
C ARG A 30 -3.00 7.17 0.08
N PHE A 31 -2.19 6.57 -0.79
CA PHE A 31 -0.75 6.45 -0.57
C PHE A 31 -0.13 7.84 -0.31
N ASN A 32 -0.44 8.81 -1.15
CA ASN A 32 0.08 10.17 -0.99
C ASN A 32 -0.38 10.82 0.31
N GLU A 33 -1.63 10.61 0.71
CA GLU A 33 -2.13 11.13 1.99
C GLU A 33 -1.35 10.56 3.16
N LEU A 34 -1.08 9.26 3.14
CA LEU A 34 -0.35 8.59 4.24
C LEU A 34 1.10 9.05 4.30
N VAL A 35 1.74 9.21 3.14
CA VAL A 35 3.12 9.71 3.07
C VAL A 35 3.18 11.15 3.59
N ASN A 36 2.26 12.00 3.17
CA ASN A 36 2.25 13.41 3.56
C ASN A 36 1.92 13.59 5.05
N GLY A 37 1.10 12.69 5.60
CA GLY A 37 0.73 12.73 7.01
C GLY A 37 1.85 12.32 7.96
N ARG A 38 2.83 11.55 7.47
CA ARG A 38 4.02 11.11 8.21
C ARG A 38 3.71 10.44 9.55
N ARG A 39 2.61 9.69 9.59
CA ARG A 39 2.20 8.96 10.79
C ARG A 39 2.79 7.57 10.87
N TYR A 40 3.28 7.05 9.76
CA TYR A 40 3.76 5.67 9.64
C TYR A 40 5.20 5.64 9.17
N ASP A 41 5.92 4.62 9.59
CA ASP A 41 7.32 4.44 9.21
C ASP A 41 7.46 3.93 7.78
N MET A 42 6.44 3.23 7.29
CA MET A 42 6.47 2.66 5.95
C MET A 42 5.08 2.68 5.32
N VAL A 43 5.02 3.04 4.05
CA VAL A 43 3.80 3.00 3.25
C VAL A 43 4.14 2.34 1.91
N LEU A 44 3.33 1.35 1.52
CA LEU A 44 3.50 0.63 0.26
C LEU A 44 2.22 0.71 -0.56
N LEU A 45 2.37 0.91 -1.86
CA LEU A 45 1.27 0.77 -2.81
C LEU A 45 1.54 -0.49 -3.62
N CYS A 46 0.64 -1.45 -3.53
CA CYS A 46 0.81 -2.79 -4.08
C CYS A 46 -0.28 -3.11 -5.09
N LYS A 47 0.03 -4.03 -5.98
CA LYS A 47 -0.90 -4.55 -6.98
C LYS A 47 -1.07 -6.05 -6.77
N LYS A 48 -2.30 -6.53 -6.94
CA LYS A 48 -2.64 -7.94 -6.83
C LYS A 48 -3.45 -8.36 -8.04
N ALA A 49 -3.03 -9.42 -8.71
CA ALA A 49 -3.72 -9.92 -9.88
C ALA A 49 -5.10 -10.46 -9.53
N PRO A 50 -6.07 -10.40 -10.46
CA PRO A 50 -7.39 -11.00 -10.25
C PRO A 50 -7.26 -12.49 -9.95
N GLY A 51 -8.01 -12.95 -8.96
CA GLY A 51 -8.00 -14.35 -8.58
C GLY A 51 -6.89 -14.77 -7.63
N ASN A 52 -5.92 -13.93 -7.39
CA ASN A 52 -4.85 -14.23 -6.43
C ASN A 52 -5.38 -14.07 -5.00
N LYS A 53 -5.50 -15.20 -4.30
CA LYS A 53 -5.99 -15.23 -2.92
C LYS A 53 -4.87 -15.26 -1.89
N SER A 54 -3.62 -15.24 -2.35
CA SER A 54 -2.47 -15.22 -1.44
C SER A 54 -2.44 -13.90 -0.67
N PRO A 55 -1.97 -13.89 0.58
CA PRO A 55 -1.74 -12.65 1.31
C PRO A 55 -0.58 -11.84 0.74
N LYS A 56 0.20 -12.43 -0.16
CA LYS A 56 1.31 -11.72 -0.79
C LYS A 56 0.82 -10.95 -2.00
N TRP A 57 1.34 -9.74 -2.16
CA TRP A 57 1.04 -8.91 -3.31
C TRP A 57 1.93 -9.31 -4.48
N ASP A 58 1.37 -9.25 -5.69
CA ASP A 58 2.13 -9.60 -6.89
C ASP A 58 3.25 -8.62 -7.17
N ARG A 59 3.02 -7.36 -6.84
CA ARG A 59 3.98 -6.31 -7.17
C ARG A 59 3.83 -5.12 -6.24
N ILE A 60 4.95 -4.57 -5.80
CA ILE A 60 5.00 -3.28 -5.11
C ILE A 60 5.22 -2.22 -6.19
N ILE A 61 4.28 -1.28 -6.30
CA ILE A 61 4.34 -0.20 -7.29
C ILE A 61 5.13 0.98 -6.75
N TYR A 62 4.80 1.41 -5.52
CA TYR A 62 5.50 2.50 -4.85
C TYR A 62 5.80 2.11 -3.42
N ARG A 63 6.92 2.59 -2.93
CA ARG A 63 7.33 2.38 -1.55
C ARG A 63 7.83 3.70 -0.99
N TRP A 64 7.41 4.01 0.23
CA TRP A 64 7.95 5.12 1.01
C TRP A 64 8.36 4.60 2.38
N ASP A 65 9.49 5.07 2.87
CA ASP A 65 10.05 4.68 4.16
C ASP A 65 10.57 5.94 4.84
N SER A 66 10.31 6.09 6.12
CA SER A 66 10.73 7.29 6.85
C SER A 66 12.25 7.50 6.86
N SER A 67 13.01 6.43 6.68
CA SER A 67 14.48 6.52 6.60
C SER A 67 14.97 7.10 5.27
N ASP A 68 14.09 7.22 4.27
CA ASP A 68 14.45 7.77 2.97
C ASP A 68 14.38 9.31 2.92
N GLU A 69 14.02 9.95 4.01
CA GLU A 69 13.96 11.42 4.09
C GLU A 69 15.30 12.04 4.40
#